data_d7b6bf03dd084ae6ce4f7889ac9032c5
#
_entry.id   d7b6bf03dd084ae6ce4f7889ac9032c5
#
_cell.length_a   1.000
_cell.length_b   1.000
_cell.length_c   1.000
_cell.angle_alpha   90.00
_cell.angle_beta   90.00
_cell.angle_gamma   90.00
#
_symmetry.space_group_name_H-M   'P 1'
#
loop_
_entity.id
_entity.type
_entity.pdbx_description
1 polymer ?
#
loop_
_entity_poly.entity_id
_entity_poly.type
_entity_poly.pdbx_seq_one_letter_code
_entity_poly.pdbx_strand_id
1 'polypeptide(L)'
;LPQLENKQVVYVISPQWFSKNGYDPAAFQQYFNGDQLTSFLKHQSGDQASQYAATRLLQQFPNVAMKDLVQKLASKEELSTADNEMIELLARFNERQASFFGQFSVRGYVNYDKHVAKYLKILPDQFSYQAIEDVVKADAEKNTSNNEMGMENYFYNEQIKKDLKKLKDSQKSFTYLKSPEYNDLQLVLTQFSKSKVNPIFIIPPVNKKWMDYAGLREDMYQQTVQKIRYQLESQGFTNIADFSKDGGEPFFMKDTIHLGWLGWLAFDKAVDPFLSNPTPAPTYHLNERFFSKDWATYDGDVKEFQ
;
A
#
# COMPACT_ATOMS: atom_id res chain seq x y z
N LEU A 1 1.93 -7.14 -15.84
CA LEU A 1 0.49 -7.26 -15.49
C LEU A 1 -0.34 -6.61 -16.59
N PRO A 2 -0.87 -7.37 -17.58
CA PRO A 2 -1.58 -6.80 -18.75
C PRO A 2 -2.76 -5.89 -18.34
N GLN A 3 -3.41 -6.17 -17.21
CA GLN A 3 -4.54 -5.36 -16.73
C GLN A 3 -4.14 -3.95 -16.27
N LEU A 4 -2.87 -3.73 -15.95
CA LEU A 4 -2.34 -2.44 -15.50
C LEU A 4 -1.66 -1.66 -16.63
N GLU A 5 -1.45 -2.25 -17.80
CA GLU A 5 -0.72 -1.61 -18.89
C GLU A 5 -1.39 -0.31 -19.34
N ASN A 6 -0.63 0.79 -19.34
CA ASN A 6 -1.07 2.15 -19.68
C ASN A 6 -2.25 2.65 -18.83
N LYS A 7 -2.39 2.16 -17.58
CA LYS A 7 -3.47 2.59 -16.67
C LYS A 7 -3.00 3.68 -15.72
N GLN A 8 -3.97 4.46 -15.24
CA GLN A 8 -3.81 5.27 -14.04
C GLN A 8 -4.12 4.40 -12.82
N VAL A 9 -3.37 4.59 -11.75
CA VAL A 9 -3.51 3.83 -10.51
C VAL A 9 -3.46 4.79 -9.31
N VAL A 10 -4.38 4.61 -8.37
CA VAL A 10 -4.30 5.24 -7.06
C VAL A 10 -3.62 4.27 -6.12
N TYR A 11 -2.45 4.64 -5.59
CA TYR A 11 -1.64 3.79 -4.73
C TYR A 11 -1.43 4.43 -3.37
N VAL A 12 -2.04 3.85 -2.33
CA VAL A 12 -1.89 4.33 -0.96
C VAL A 12 -0.60 3.77 -0.37
N ILE A 13 0.24 4.63 0.20
CA ILE A 13 1.48 4.25 0.90
C ILE A 13 1.39 4.77 2.33
N SER A 14 1.08 3.90 3.29
CA SER A 14 1.09 4.27 4.68
C SER A 14 2.46 4.05 5.31
N PRO A 15 3.10 5.08 5.91
CA PRO A 15 4.42 4.96 6.54
C PRO A 15 4.53 3.83 7.58
N GLN A 16 3.44 3.51 8.28
CA GLN A 16 3.40 2.44 9.27
C GLN A 16 3.61 1.03 8.70
N TRP A 17 3.47 0.85 7.39
CA TRP A 17 3.76 -0.43 6.74
C TRP A 17 5.25 -0.71 6.63
N PHE A 18 6.09 0.32 6.76
CA PHE A 18 7.55 0.18 6.75
C PHE A 18 8.08 -0.31 8.10
N SER A 19 7.52 -1.41 8.59
CA SER A 19 7.95 -2.01 9.84
C SER A 19 9.34 -2.64 9.71
N LYS A 20 10.08 -2.72 10.82
CA LYS A 20 11.46 -3.23 10.85
C LYS A 20 11.60 -4.63 10.25
N ASN A 21 10.61 -5.48 10.46
CA ASN A 21 10.63 -6.87 10.01
C ASN A 21 9.96 -7.08 8.65
N GLY A 22 9.37 -6.02 8.07
CA GLY A 22 8.53 -6.10 6.88
C GLY A 22 7.15 -6.69 7.16
N TYR A 23 6.50 -7.21 6.13
CA TYR A 23 5.19 -7.84 6.24
C TYR A 23 5.22 -9.16 7.03
N ASP A 24 4.08 -9.56 7.56
CA ASP A 24 3.90 -10.86 8.19
C ASP A 24 3.82 -11.97 7.12
N PRO A 25 4.74 -12.95 7.10
CA PRO A 25 4.72 -14.05 6.15
C PRO A 25 3.42 -14.88 6.19
N ALA A 26 2.80 -15.04 7.35
CA ALA A 26 1.56 -15.78 7.48
C ALA A 26 0.39 -15.03 6.83
N ALA A 27 0.35 -13.70 6.95
CA ALA A 27 -0.63 -12.86 6.25
C ALA A 27 -0.40 -12.91 4.73
N PHE A 28 0.84 -12.79 4.27
CA PHE A 28 1.18 -12.87 2.85
C PHE A 28 0.77 -14.22 2.23
N GLN A 29 0.96 -15.32 2.96
CA GLN A 29 0.62 -16.67 2.49
C GLN A 29 -0.88 -16.82 2.16
N GLN A 30 -1.76 -16.00 2.75
CA GLN A 30 -3.20 -16.03 2.42
C GLN A 30 -3.49 -15.48 1.01
N TYR A 31 -2.60 -14.67 0.47
CA TYR A 31 -2.74 -14.04 -0.85
C TYR A 31 -1.82 -14.65 -1.90
N PHE A 32 -0.74 -15.32 -1.49
CA PHE A 32 0.23 -15.94 -2.38
C PHE A 32 -0.21 -17.36 -2.75
N ASN A 33 -0.22 -17.64 -4.06
CA ASN A 33 -0.62 -18.95 -4.59
C ASN A 33 0.28 -19.39 -5.75
N GLY A 34 0.05 -20.64 -6.21
CA GLY A 34 0.82 -21.25 -7.30
C GLY A 34 0.70 -20.51 -8.63
N ASP A 35 -0.45 -19.89 -8.91
CA ASP A 35 -0.68 -19.13 -10.15
C ASP A 35 0.19 -17.88 -10.20
N GLN A 36 0.27 -17.17 -9.06
CA GLN A 36 1.14 -15.99 -8.94
C GLN A 36 2.61 -16.35 -9.08
N LEU A 37 3.04 -17.46 -8.45
CA LEU A 37 4.40 -17.96 -8.59
C LEU A 37 4.73 -18.33 -10.05
N THR A 38 3.86 -19.09 -10.69
CA THR A 38 4.03 -19.50 -12.09
C THR A 38 4.05 -18.27 -13.01
N SER A 39 3.15 -17.30 -12.77
CA SER A 39 3.14 -16.05 -13.51
C SER A 39 4.42 -15.25 -13.31
N PHE A 40 4.96 -15.18 -12.10
CA PHE A 40 6.24 -14.54 -11.84
C PHE A 40 7.38 -15.22 -12.61
N LEU A 41 7.50 -16.54 -12.54
CA LEU A 41 8.54 -17.31 -13.24
C LEU A 41 8.45 -17.17 -14.75
N LYS A 42 7.23 -17.09 -15.30
CA LYS A 42 6.99 -16.94 -16.74
C LYS A 42 7.36 -15.54 -17.26
N HIS A 43 7.11 -14.49 -16.49
CA HIS A 43 7.26 -13.10 -16.96
C HIS A 43 8.49 -12.39 -16.38
N GLN A 44 9.32 -13.09 -15.62
CA GLN A 44 10.56 -12.53 -15.11
C GLN A 44 11.52 -12.20 -16.27
N SER A 45 12.38 -11.22 -16.10
CA SER A 45 13.34 -10.75 -17.12
C SER A 45 14.80 -10.99 -16.74
N GLY A 46 15.08 -11.71 -15.63
CA GLY A 46 16.45 -11.94 -15.13
C GLY A 46 17.13 -10.66 -14.58
N ASP A 47 16.43 -9.54 -14.56
CA ASP A 47 16.93 -8.26 -14.07
C ASP A 47 17.03 -8.24 -12.53
N GLN A 48 17.56 -7.15 -11.97
CA GLN A 48 17.75 -7.01 -10.53
C GLN A 48 16.41 -7.09 -9.76
N ALA A 49 15.32 -6.61 -10.32
CA ALA A 49 14.00 -6.73 -9.71
C ALA A 49 13.56 -8.19 -9.60
N SER A 50 13.75 -8.97 -10.66
CA SER A 50 13.45 -10.42 -10.67
C SER A 50 14.30 -11.19 -9.67
N GLN A 51 15.59 -10.85 -9.56
CA GLN A 51 16.51 -11.45 -8.60
C GLN A 51 16.14 -11.10 -7.15
N TYR A 52 15.84 -9.83 -6.91
CA TYR A 52 15.39 -9.38 -5.60
C TYR A 52 14.11 -10.09 -5.19
N ALA A 53 13.11 -10.16 -6.10
CA ALA A 53 11.85 -10.83 -5.83
C ALA A 53 12.03 -12.32 -5.50
N ALA A 54 12.88 -13.02 -6.26
CA ALA A 54 13.21 -14.42 -6.03
C ALA A 54 13.92 -14.60 -4.65
N THR A 55 14.89 -13.76 -4.35
CA THR A 55 15.62 -13.78 -3.06
C THR A 55 14.66 -13.52 -1.91
N ARG A 56 13.79 -12.52 -2.02
CA ARG A 56 12.81 -12.16 -1.01
C ARG A 56 11.81 -13.28 -0.77
N LEU A 57 11.35 -13.92 -1.84
CA LEU A 57 10.45 -15.06 -1.77
C LEU A 57 11.07 -16.25 -1.02
N LEU A 58 12.33 -16.58 -1.31
CA LEU A 58 13.07 -17.65 -0.61
C LEU A 58 13.29 -17.36 0.87
N GLN A 59 13.54 -16.09 1.23
CA GLN A 59 13.69 -15.68 2.63
C GLN A 59 12.39 -15.87 3.42
N GLN A 60 11.25 -15.57 2.81
CA GLN A 60 9.94 -15.66 3.46
C GLN A 60 9.35 -17.07 3.40
N PHE A 61 9.60 -17.81 2.33
CA PHE A 61 9.09 -19.16 2.07
C PHE A 61 10.22 -20.10 1.63
N PRO A 62 11.04 -20.59 2.57
CA PRO A 62 12.18 -21.45 2.26
C PRO A 62 11.79 -22.75 1.54
N ASN A 63 10.51 -23.16 1.63
CA ASN A 63 9.94 -24.36 1.01
C ASN A 63 8.90 -24.00 -0.08
N VAL A 64 9.06 -22.85 -0.75
CA VAL A 64 8.19 -22.47 -1.86
C VAL A 64 8.19 -23.54 -2.96
N ALA A 65 7.06 -23.75 -3.61
CA ALA A 65 6.98 -24.61 -4.79
C ALA A 65 7.96 -24.15 -5.87
N MET A 66 8.46 -25.08 -6.68
CA MET A 66 9.48 -24.78 -7.72
C MET A 66 10.73 -24.04 -7.17
N LYS A 67 11.12 -24.38 -5.94
CA LYS A 67 12.23 -23.75 -5.23
C LYS A 67 13.49 -23.65 -6.07
N ASP A 68 13.84 -24.70 -6.80
CA ASP A 68 15.06 -24.73 -7.61
C ASP A 68 15.07 -23.66 -8.71
N LEU A 69 13.91 -23.41 -9.34
CA LEU A 69 13.77 -22.34 -10.32
C LEU A 69 13.88 -20.96 -9.68
N VAL A 70 13.27 -20.78 -8.51
CA VAL A 70 13.38 -19.53 -7.75
C VAL A 70 14.84 -19.31 -7.29
N GLN A 71 15.58 -20.36 -6.89
CA GLN A 71 16.99 -20.29 -6.53
C GLN A 71 17.87 -19.88 -7.70
N LYS A 72 17.66 -20.46 -8.90
CA LYS A 72 18.36 -20.06 -10.12
C LYS A 72 18.22 -18.56 -10.37
N LEU A 73 17.00 -18.04 -10.33
CA LEU A 73 16.76 -16.59 -10.50
C LEU A 73 17.43 -15.74 -9.42
N ALA A 74 17.35 -16.16 -8.15
CA ALA A 74 18.00 -15.47 -7.06
C ALA A 74 19.53 -15.42 -7.20
N SER A 75 20.13 -16.47 -7.80
CA SER A 75 21.58 -16.61 -8.04
C SER A 75 22.05 -16.04 -9.38
N LYS A 76 21.16 -15.38 -10.14
CA LYS A 76 21.44 -14.89 -11.51
C LYS A 76 21.75 -15.97 -12.52
N GLU A 77 21.31 -17.18 -12.27
CA GLU A 77 21.43 -18.26 -13.24
C GLU A 77 20.32 -18.17 -14.29
N GLU A 78 20.65 -18.42 -15.54
CA GLU A 78 19.69 -18.48 -16.62
C GLU A 78 18.84 -19.75 -16.49
N LEU A 79 17.54 -19.60 -16.75
CA LEU A 79 16.65 -20.75 -16.86
C LEU A 79 16.93 -21.50 -18.15
N SER A 80 17.12 -22.81 -18.05
CA SER A 80 17.30 -23.68 -19.22
C SER A 80 16.03 -23.80 -20.07
N THR A 81 16.16 -24.31 -21.28
CA THR A 81 15.00 -24.60 -22.12
C THR A 81 14.00 -25.53 -21.42
N ALA A 82 14.48 -26.55 -20.71
CA ALA A 82 13.63 -27.49 -19.96
C ALA A 82 12.90 -26.79 -18.80
N ASP A 83 13.57 -25.85 -18.10
CA ASP A 83 12.94 -25.04 -17.06
C ASP A 83 11.78 -24.20 -17.64
N ASN A 84 12.01 -23.55 -18.78
CA ASN A 84 11.01 -22.72 -19.44
C ASN A 84 9.82 -23.55 -19.97
N GLU A 85 10.07 -24.73 -20.55
CA GLU A 85 9.03 -25.66 -20.97
C GLU A 85 8.14 -26.13 -19.79
N MET A 86 8.75 -26.41 -18.63
CA MET A 86 8.05 -26.77 -17.42
C MET A 86 7.18 -25.61 -16.91
N ILE A 87 7.71 -24.39 -16.88
CA ILE A 87 6.97 -23.18 -16.49
C ILE A 87 5.75 -22.99 -17.42
N GLU A 88 5.94 -23.11 -18.73
CA GLU A 88 4.84 -22.99 -19.70
C GLU A 88 3.77 -24.06 -19.53
N LEU A 89 4.15 -25.30 -19.24
CA LEU A 89 3.19 -26.37 -18.96
C LEU A 89 2.35 -26.08 -17.72
N LEU A 90 2.99 -25.62 -16.64
CA LEU A 90 2.31 -25.26 -15.39
C LEU A 90 1.40 -24.04 -15.59
N ALA A 91 1.84 -23.03 -16.35
CA ALA A 91 1.01 -21.87 -16.65
C ALA A 91 -0.28 -22.27 -17.39
N ARG A 92 -0.19 -23.12 -18.41
CA ARG A 92 -1.37 -23.64 -19.13
C ARG A 92 -2.30 -24.45 -18.24
N PHE A 93 -1.75 -25.22 -17.29
CA PHE A 93 -2.55 -25.97 -16.33
C PHE A 93 -3.32 -25.05 -15.42
N ASN A 94 -2.66 -24.04 -14.85
CA ASN A 94 -3.24 -23.06 -13.96
C ASN A 94 -4.32 -22.21 -14.66
N GLU A 95 -4.07 -21.75 -15.88
CA GLU A 95 -5.06 -21.04 -16.69
C GLU A 95 -6.35 -21.84 -16.90
N ARG A 96 -6.23 -23.16 -17.13
CA ARG A 96 -7.39 -24.05 -17.26
C ARG A 96 -8.15 -24.19 -15.94
N GLN A 97 -7.44 -24.33 -14.82
CA GLN A 97 -8.08 -24.38 -13.51
C GLN A 97 -8.80 -23.08 -13.19
N ALA A 98 -8.15 -21.94 -13.39
CA ALA A 98 -8.75 -20.61 -13.15
C ALA A 98 -9.99 -20.38 -14.00
N SER A 99 -9.97 -20.79 -15.28
CA SER A 99 -11.13 -20.73 -16.17
C SER A 99 -12.28 -21.60 -15.68
N PHE A 100 -11.98 -22.83 -15.20
CA PHE A 100 -12.99 -23.72 -14.66
C PHE A 100 -13.63 -23.16 -13.38
N PHE A 101 -12.82 -22.74 -12.40
CA PHE A 101 -13.34 -22.18 -11.15
C PHE A 101 -13.97 -20.79 -11.33
N GLY A 102 -13.53 -19.99 -12.30
CA GLY A 102 -14.14 -18.70 -12.63
C GLY A 102 -15.62 -18.80 -13.05
N GLN A 103 -16.06 -19.95 -13.55
CA GLN A 103 -17.46 -20.20 -13.87
C GLN A 103 -18.34 -20.32 -12.61
N PHE A 104 -17.75 -20.61 -11.47
CA PHE A 104 -18.42 -20.74 -10.17
C PHE A 104 -18.23 -19.50 -9.28
N SER A 105 -17.80 -18.38 -9.85
CA SER A 105 -17.55 -17.17 -9.05
C SER A 105 -18.81 -16.74 -8.32
N VAL A 106 -18.75 -16.78 -7.00
CA VAL A 106 -19.80 -16.23 -6.13
C VAL A 106 -19.72 -14.71 -6.24
N ARG A 107 -20.70 -14.07 -6.88
CA ARG A 107 -20.85 -12.62 -6.82
C ARG A 107 -21.11 -12.23 -5.38
N GLY A 108 -20.12 -11.61 -4.75
CA GLY A 108 -20.30 -10.97 -3.45
C GLY A 108 -21.37 -9.88 -3.59
N TYR A 109 -22.57 -10.14 -3.07
CA TYR A 109 -23.60 -9.10 -2.96
C TYR A 109 -23.16 -8.11 -1.88
N VAL A 110 -22.68 -6.94 -2.30
CA VAL A 110 -22.72 -5.78 -1.41
C VAL A 110 -24.19 -5.48 -1.16
N ASN A 111 -24.63 -5.56 0.09
CA ASN A 111 -26.01 -5.19 0.43
C ASN A 111 -26.12 -3.66 0.33
N TYR A 112 -26.40 -3.20 -0.91
CA TYR A 112 -26.48 -1.80 -1.26
C TYR A 112 -27.46 -1.03 -0.35
N ASP A 113 -28.64 -1.59 -0.09
CA ASP A 113 -29.65 -0.94 0.71
C ASP A 113 -29.20 -0.72 2.16
N LYS A 114 -28.50 -1.69 2.71
CA LYS A 114 -27.97 -1.64 4.08
C LYS A 114 -26.77 -0.68 4.21
N HIS A 115 -25.86 -0.70 3.25
CA HIS A 115 -24.55 -0.05 3.39
C HIS A 115 -24.39 1.25 2.60
N VAL A 116 -25.19 1.48 1.58
CA VAL A 116 -25.07 2.64 0.67
C VAL A 116 -26.33 3.51 0.66
N ALA A 117 -27.49 2.94 0.36
CA ALA A 117 -28.71 3.72 0.08
C ALA A 117 -29.13 4.67 1.23
N LYS A 118 -28.87 4.28 2.48
CA LYS A 118 -29.18 5.14 3.64
C LYS A 118 -28.40 6.45 3.65
N TYR A 119 -27.16 6.42 3.14
CA TYR A 119 -26.31 7.61 3.09
C TYR A 119 -26.64 8.51 1.89
N LEU A 120 -27.15 7.94 0.79
CA LEU A 120 -27.57 8.74 -0.37
C LEU A 120 -28.68 9.75 -0.02
N LYS A 121 -29.50 9.42 0.97
CA LYS A 121 -30.61 10.28 1.41
C LYS A 121 -30.19 11.56 2.11
N ILE A 122 -28.95 11.61 2.61
CA ILE A 122 -28.39 12.77 3.30
C ILE A 122 -27.44 13.59 2.43
N LEU A 123 -27.09 13.08 1.24
CA LEU A 123 -26.28 13.82 0.30
C LEU A 123 -27.08 14.96 -0.34
N PRO A 124 -26.42 16.08 -0.70
CA PRO A 124 -27.07 17.17 -1.41
C PRO A 124 -27.53 16.74 -2.81
N ASP A 125 -28.63 17.32 -3.30
CA ASP A 125 -29.17 17.03 -4.64
C ASP A 125 -28.21 17.39 -5.77
N GLN A 126 -27.35 18.37 -5.54
CA GLN A 126 -26.29 18.77 -6.47
C GLN A 126 -24.91 18.56 -5.85
N PHE A 127 -24.00 17.98 -6.61
CA PHE A 127 -22.63 17.77 -6.16
C PHE A 127 -21.95 19.12 -5.90
N SER A 128 -21.44 19.26 -4.67
CA SER A 128 -20.57 20.34 -4.25
C SER A 128 -19.73 19.85 -3.07
N TYR A 129 -18.42 19.96 -3.16
CA TYR A 129 -17.52 19.59 -2.05
C TYR A 129 -17.88 20.28 -0.75
N GLN A 130 -18.28 21.58 -0.82
CA GLN A 130 -18.68 22.31 0.38
C GLN A 130 -19.96 21.76 1.01
N ALA A 131 -20.98 21.48 0.21
CA ALA A 131 -22.24 20.94 0.71
C ALA A 131 -22.06 19.53 1.29
N ILE A 132 -21.20 18.71 0.68
CA ILE A 132 -20.85 17.38 1.23
C ILE A 132 -20.06 17.53 2.54
N GLU A 133 -19.09 18.45 2.59
CA GLU A 133 -18.30 18.72 3.78
C GLU A 133 -19.16 19.08 4.99
N ASP A 134 -20.17 19.94 4.80
CA ASP A 134 -21.10 20.34 5.87
C ASP A 134 -21.89 19.13 6.40
N VAL A 135 -22.38 18.27 5.51
CA VAL A 135 -23.12 17.05 5.88
C VAL A 135 -22.26 16.06 6.62
N VAL A 136 -21.06 15.73 6.08
CA VAL A 136 -20.19 14.72 6.69
C VAL A 136 -19.56 15.21 7.98
N LYS A 137 -19.34 16.51 8.13
CA LYS A 137 -18.86 17.12 9.37
C LYS A 137 -19.89 16.97 10.49
N ALA A 138 -21.17 17.24 10.23
CA ALA A 138 -22.24 17.08 11.21
C ALA A 138 -22.38 15.61 11.68
N ASP A 139 -22.24 14.64 10.76
CA ASP A 139 -22.23 13.21 11.09
C ASP A 139 -20.98 12.83 11.90
N ALA A 140 -19.81 13.31 11.51
CA ALA A 140 -18.56 13.06 12.20
C ALA A 140 -18.58 13.61 13.66
N GLU A 141 -19.05 14.83 13.88
CA GLU A 141 -19.21 15.43 15.22
C GLU A 141 -20.03 14.53 16.14
N LYS A 142 -21.15 14.03 15.64
CA LYS A 142 -22.03 13.13 16.40
C LYS A 142 -21.35 11.80 16.75
N ASN A 143 -20.55 11.27 15.83
CA ASN A 143 -19.96 9.94 15.96
C ASN A 143 -18.57 9.93 16.63
N THR A 144 -18.01 11.09 16.99
CA THR A 144 -16.69 11.23 17.66
C THR A 144 -16.77 11.98 18.98
N SER A 145 -17.90 11.89 19.68
CA SER A 145 -18.24 12.72 20.85
C SER A 145 -17.82 12.15 22.20
N ASN A 146 -17.38 10.88 22.29
CA ASN A 146 -17.19 10.18 23.56
C ASN A 146 -15.73 9.97 23.97
N ASN A 147 -14.78 10.54 23.25
CA ASN A 147 -13.35 10.39 23.55
C ASN A 147 -12.54 11.63 23.13
N GLU A 148 -11.45 11.85 23.86
CA GLU A 148 -10.56 12.99 23.62
C GLU A 148 -9.65 12.80 22.41
N MET A 149 -9.57 11.56 21.87
CA MET A 149 -8.71 11.23 20.73
C MET A 149 -9.33 11.59 19.38
N GLY A 150 -10.60 12.02 19.37
CA GLY A 150 -11.32 12.35 18.13
C GLY A 150 -11.53 11.15 17.21
N MET A 151 -11.56 9.93 17.77
CA MET A 151 -11.87 8.70 17.05
C MET A 151 -13.36 8.44 17.02
N GLU A 152 -13.84 7.66 16.04
CA GLU A 152 -15.21 7.17 16.08
C GLU A 152 -15.54 6.47 17.38
N ASN A 153 -16.70 6.80 17.94
CA ASN A 153 -17.19 6.29 19.21
C ASN A 153 -17.16 4.77 19.31
N TYR A 154 -17.58 4.10 18.23
CA TYR A 154 -17.57 2.64 18.15
C TYR A 154 -16.14 2.08 18.22
N PHE A 155 -15.23 2.58 17.38
CA PHE A 155 -13.84 2.13 17.37
C PHE A 155 -13.16 2.33 18.73
N TYR A 156 -13.31 3.53 19.32
CA TYR A 156 -12.74 3.82 20.61
C TYR A 156 -13.23 2.86 21.70
N ASN A 157 -14.55 2.63 21.78
CA ASN A 157 -15.11 1.76 22.80
C ASN A 157 -14.67 0.30 22.65
N GLU A 158 -14.63 -0.24 21.41
CA GLU A 158 -14.37 -1.64 21.16
C GLU A 158 -12.87 -1.98 21.12
N GLN A 159 -12.03 -1.06 20.61
CA GLN A 159 -10.63 -1.38 20.31
C GLN A 159 -9.63 -0.67 21.22
N ILE A 160 -9.97 0.49 21.77
CA ILE A 160 -8.99 1.33 22.49
C ILE A 160 -9.25 1.38 23.98
N LYS A 161 -10.48 1.66 24.39
CA LYS A 161 -10.84 2.01 25.78
C LYS A 161 -10.38 0.97 26.82
N LYS A 162 -10.56 -0.30 26.52
CA LYS A 162 -10.22 -1.42 27.41
C LYS A 162 -8.73 -1.50 27.71
N ASP A 163 -7.90 -1.26 26.70
CA ASP A 163 -6.45 -1.40 26.79
C ASP A 163 -5.70 -0.06 26.83
N LEU A 164 -6.43 1.04 26.99
CA LEU A 164 -5.89 2.40 26.92
C LEU A 164 -4.60 2.58 27.74
N LYS A 165 -4.58 2.11 28.99
CA LYS A 165 -3.38 2.22 29.86
C LYS A 165 -2.16 1.48 29.31
N LYS A 166 -2.36 0.33 28.65
CA LYS A 166 -1.27 -0.47 28.03
C LYS A 166 -0.77 0.16 26.75
N LEU A 167 -1.64 0.90 26.07
CA LEU A 167 -1.34 1.54 24.78
C LEU A 167 -0.58 2.85 24.94
N LYS A 168 -0.55 3.42 26.17
CA LYS A 168 0.24 4.61 26.44
C LYS A 168 1.72 4.33 26.26
N ASP A 169 2.42 5.17 25.49
CA ASP A 169 3.84 5.07 25.15
C ASP A 169 4.23 3.74 24.47
N SER A 170 3.27 2.93 24.02
CA SER A 170 3.53 1.60 23.42
C SER A 170 4.29 1.65 22.11
N GLN A 171 4.30 2.79 21.41
CA GLN A 171 4.96 2.99 20.12
C GLN A 171 6.22 3.85 20.22
N LYS A 172 6.69 4.17 21.42
CA LYS A 172 7.84 5.05 21.64
C LYS A 172 9.14 4.55 21.01
N SER A 173 9.31 3.23 20.93
CA SER A 173 10.49 2.59 20.32
C SER A 173 10.30 2.25 18.84
N PHE A 174 9.16 2.55 18.25
CA PHE A 174 8.90 2.24 16.85
C PHE A 174 9.77 3.09 15.94
N THR A 175 10.23 2.47 14.86
CA THR A 175 10.87 3.14 13.75
C THR A 175 10.40 2.53 12.44
N TYR A 176 10.13 3.40 11.48
CA TYR A 176 9.76 3.03 10.11
C TYR A 176 10.89 3.32 9.11
N LEU A 177 12.02 3.88 9.59
CA LEU A 177 13.15 4.26 8.74
C LEU A 177 13.94 3.05 8.21
N LYS A 178 13.93 1.94 8.95
CA LYS A 178 14.68 0.72 8.61
C LYS A 178 13.69 -0.41 8.34
N SER A 179 13.50 -0.73 7.07
CA SER A 179 12.52 -1.74 6.65
C SER A 179 12.87 -2.32 5.29
N PRO A 180 12.71 -3.64 5.08
CA PRO A 180 12.78 -4.23 3.74
C PRO A 180 11.67 -3.76 2.81
N GLU A 181 10.58 -3.18 3.34
CA GLU A 181 9.47 -2.67 2.54
C GLU A 181 9.88 -1.53 1.59
N TYR A 182 11.00 -0.82 1.85
CA TYR A 182 11.56 0.12 0.88
C TYR A 182 12.05 -0.57 -0.40
N ASN A 183 12.63 -1.77 -0.26
CA ASN A 183 13.03 -2.57 -1.41
C ASN A 183 11.80 -3.21 -2.07
N ASP A 184 10.82 -3.65 -1.30
CA ASP A 184 9.56 -4.20 -1.80
C ASP A 184 8.76 -3.11 -2.56
N LEU A 185 8.77 -1.85 -2.09
CA LEU A 185 8.25 -0.70 -2.84
C LEU A 185 8.96 -0.55 -4.19
N GLN A 186 10.29 -0.74 -4.26
CA GLN A 186 11.01 -0.67 -5.53
C GLN A 186 10.54 -1.71 -6.54
N LEU A 187 10.11 -2.90 -6.10
CA LEU A 187 9.48 -3.88 -7.00
C LEU A 187 8.19 -3.32 -7.63
N VAL A 188 7.35 -2.68 -6.82
CA VAL A 188 6.10 -2.07 -7.32
C VAL A 188 6.42 -0.97 -8.34
N LEU A 189 7.37 -0.07 -8.03
CA LEU A 189 7.78 1.01 -8.93
C LEU A 189 8.35 0.47 -10.24
N THR A 190 9.13 -0.62 -10.17
CA THR A 190 9.64 -1.30 -11.36
C THR A 190 8.52 -1.86 -12.22
N GLN A 191 7.49 -2.47 -11.62
CA GLN A 191 6.34 -2.96 -12.36
C GLN A 191 5.51 -1.82 -12.96
N PHE A 192 5.32 -0.71 -12.25
CA PHE A 192 4.65 0.46 -12.77
C PHE A 192 5.38 1.03 -14.00
N SER A 193 6.70 1.14 -13.93
CA SER A 193 7.52 1.59 -15.06
C SER A 193 7.41 0.65 -16.26
N LYS A 194 7.58 -0.66 -16.06
CA LYS A 194 7.46 -1.68 -17.13
C LYS A 194 6.09 -1.68 -17.80
N SER A 195 5.03 -1.49 -17.02
CA SER A 195 3.64 -1.49 -17.50
C SER A 195 3.15 -0.09 -17.92
N LYS A 196 4.02 0.93 -17.94
CA LYS A 196 3.67 2.32 -18.27
C LYS A 196 2.46 2.81 -17.46
N VAL A 197 2.42 2.45 -16.18
CA VAL A 197 1.40 2.90 -15.25
C VAL A 197 1.68 4.35 -14.86
N ASN A 198 0.65 5.20 -14.87
CA ASN A 198 0.71 6.54 -14.28
C ASN A 198 0.06 6.51 -12.90
N PRO A 199 0.81 6.44 -11.78
CA PRO A 199 0.25 6.39 -10.46
C PRO A 199 0.08 7.77 -9.83
N ILE A 200 -0.94 7.92 -8.97
CA ILE A 200 -0.94 8.91 -7.90
C ILE A 200 -0.72 8.19 -6.58
N PHE A 201 0.25 8.66 -5.80
CA PHE A 201 0.56 8.11 -4.48
C PHE A 201 -0.13 8.93 -3.40
N ILE A 202 -0.78 8.24 -2.49
CA ILE A 202 -1.46 8.86 -1.35
C ILE A 202 -0.71 8.48 -0.08
N ILE A 203 -0.23 9.48 0.66
CA ILE A 203 0.43 9.27 1.95
C ILE A 203 -0.53 9.71 3.06
N PRO A 204 -1.23 8.79 3.74
CA PRO A 204 -2.16 9.14 4.80
C PRO A 204 -1.42 9.52 6.09
N PRO A 205 -2.06 10.29 6.98
CA PRO A 205 -1.52 10.60 8.29
C PRO A 205 -1.78 9.48 9.31
N VAL A 206 -1.21 9.65 10.50
CA VAL A 206 -1.63 8.99 11.74
C VAL A 206 -2.41 10.02 12.57
N ASN A 207 -3.45 9.61 13.27
CA ASN A 207 -4.19 10.48 14.19
C ASN A 207 -3.22 11.13 15.19
N LYS A 208 -3.13 12.46 15.21
CA LYS A 208 -2.13 13.20 15.98
C LYS A 208 -2.27 12.96 17.48
N LYS A 209 -3.49 12.95 18.00
CA LYS A 209 -3.73 12.71 19.44
C LYS A 209 -3.37 11.29 19.84
N TRP A 210 -3.59 10.33 18.94
CA TRP A 210 -3.13 8.96 19.12
C TRP A 210 -1.61 8.87 19.09
N MET A 211 -0.97 9.51 18.10
CA MET A 211 0.49 9.56 17.97
C MET A 211 1.12 10.05 19.28
N ASP A 212 0.62 11.15 19.83
CA ASP A 212 1.09 11.73 21.09
C ASP A 212 0.85 10.79 22.28
N TYR A 213 -0.31 10.16 22.36
CA TYR A 213 -0.66 9.23 23.44
C TYR A 213 0.15 7.93 23.40
N ALA A 214 0.27 7.33 22.24
CA ALA A 214 1.01 6.09 22.03
C ALA A 214 2.54 6.30 22.03
N GLY A 215 3.00 7.56 22.00
CA GLY A 215 4.42 7.91 22.00
C GLY A 215 5.09 7.69 20.64
N LEU A 216 4.34 7.62 19.53
CA LEU A 216 4.92 7.54 18.20
C LEU A 216 5.60 8.87 17.87
N ARG A 217 6.89 8.85 17.57
CA ARG A 217 7.66 10.06 17.31
C ARG A 217 7.31 10.68 15.96
N GLU A 218 6.85 11.92 15.99
CA GLU A 218 6.46 12.66 14.78
C GLU A 218 7.64 12.95 13.86
N ASP A 219 8.81 13.28 14.43
CA ASP A 219 10.04 13.50 13.68
C ASP A 219 10.45 12.27 12.87
N MET A 220 10.44 11.09 13.48
CA MET A 220 10.70 9.81 12.81
C MET A 220 9.65 9.53 11.73
N TYR A 221 8.38 9.80 12.01
CA TYR A 221 7.30 9.61 11.04
C TYR A 221 7.50 10.50 9.80
N GLN A 222 7.80 11.79 10.00
CA GLN A 222 8.06 12.71 8.89
C GLN A 222 9.35 12.39 8.13
N GLN A 223 10.39 11.90 8.80
CA GLN A 223 11.60 11.39 8.13
C GLN A 223 11.28 10.17 7.25
N THR A 224 10.38 9.30 7.71
CA THR A 224 9.89 8.16 6.92
C THR A 224 9.16 8.65 5.66
N VAL A 225 8.28 9.63 5.80
CA VAL A 225 7.59 10.27 4.65
C VAL A 225 8.62 10.85 3.66
N GLN A 226 9.64 11.56 4.16
CA GLN A 226 10.71 12.11 3.32
C GLN A 226 11.47 11.00 2.58
N LYS A 227 11.75 9.87 3.24
CA LYS A 227 12.42 8.72 2.62
C LYS A 227 11.57 8.08 1.52
N ILE A 228 10.27 7.90 1.75
CA ILE A 228 9.31 7.43 0.74
C ILE A 228 9.28 8.40 -0.44
N ARG A 229 9.10 9.68 -0.18
CA ARG A 229 9.04 10.72 -1.23
C ARG A 229 10.33 10.77 -2.05
N TYR A 230 11.49 10.71 -1.40
CA TYR A 230 12.77 10.68 -2.11
C TYR A 230 12.87 9.49 -3.05
N GLN A 231 12.48 8.29 -2.59
CA GLN A 231 12.46 7.11 -3.44
C GLN A 231 11.51 7.24 -4.63
N LEU A 232 10.38 7.91 -4.46
CA LEU A 232 9.44 8.18 -5.55
C LEU A 232 9.95 9.27 -6.49
N GLU A 233 10.19 10.46 -5.97
CA GLU A 233 10.47 11.67 -6.73
C GLU A 233 11.79 11.58 -7.52
N SER A 234 12.83 10.97 -6.94
CA SER A 234 14.12 10.79 -7.62
C SER A 234 14.04 9.87 -8.85
N GLN A 235 12.96 9.11 -8.99
CA GLN A 235 12.73 8.20 -10.11
C GLN A 235 11.64 8.71 -11.07
N GLY A 236 11.09 9.90 -10.83
CA GLY A 236 10.09 10.52 -11.70
C GLY A 236 8.63 10.23 -11.31
N PHE A 237 8.39 9.59 -10.17
CA PHE A 237 7.04 9.39 -9.62
C PHE A 237 6.63 10.61 -8.80
N THR A 238 6.09 11.63 -9.47
CA THR A 238 5.87 12.96 -8.88
C THR A 238 4.43 13.27 -8.48
N ASN A 239 3.46 12.45 -8.90
CA ASN A 239 2.06 12.63 -8.49
C ASN A 239 1.88 12.10 -7.06
N ILE A 240 1.99 12.97 -6.07
CA ILE A 240 1.91 12.60 -4.65
C ILE A 240 0.93 13.53 -3.95
N ALA A 241 -0.13 12.97 -3.36
CA ALA A 241 -1.00 13.64 -2.40
C ALA A 241 -0.56 13.25 -0.99
N ASP A 242 0.12 14.16 -0.33
CA ASP A 242 0.74 13.95 0.98
C ASP A 242 -0.11 14.58 2.08
N PHE A 243 -0.86 13.75 2.79
CA PHE A 243 -1.69 14.12 3.94
C PHE A 243 -0.99 13.83 5.29
N SER A 244 0.29 13.48 5.29
CA SER A 244 1.01 13.01 6.48
C SER A 244 0.99 13.97 7.66
N LYS A 245 0.67 15.25 7.43
CA LYS A 245 0.57 16.31 8.46
C LYS A 245 -0.86 16.61 8.90
N ASP A 246 -1.86 16.06 8.24
CA ASP A 246 -3.27 16.42 8.46
C ASP A 246 -3.95 15.58 9.54
N GLY A 247 -3.19 14.73 10.24
CA GLY A 247 -3.70 13.86 11.31
C GLY A 247 -4.25 14.58 12.54
N GLY A 248 -3.97 15.87 12.68
CA GLY A 248 -4.51 16.75 13.72
C GLY A 248 -5.78 17.48 13.34
N GLU A 249 -6.14 17.49 12.06
CA GLU A 249 -7.34 18.17 11.56
C GLU A 249 -8.60 17.48 12.10
N PRO A 250 -9.60 18.26 12.54
CA PRO A 250 -10.85 17.70 13.07
C PRO A 250 -11.52 16.75 12.06
N PHE A 251 -11.90 15.56 12.52
CA PHE A 251 -12.60 14.53 11.74
C PHE A 251 -11.88 14.02 10.48
N PHE A 252 -10.60 14.38 10.32
CA PHE A 252 -9.77 13.87 9.22
C PHE A 252 -9.49 12.38 9.39
N MET A 253 -9.30 11.94 10.64
CA MET A 253 -9.07 10.54 10.99
C MET A 253 -10.33 9.92 11.59
N LYS A 254 -10.62 8.69 11.16
CA LYS A 254 -11.69 7.86 11.73
C LYS A 254 -11.24 7.20 13.04
N ASP A 255 -10.03 6.72 13.05
CA ASP A 255 -9.42 5.98 14.15
C ASP A 255 -7.93 6.33 14.27
N THR A 256 -7.07 5.39 14.61
CA THR A 256 -5.63 5.61 14.76
C THR A 256 -4.91 5.89 13.44
N ILE A 257 -5.36 5.30 12.33
CA ILE A 257 -4.64 5.25 11.04
C ILE A 257 -5.52 5.37 9.80
N HIS A 258 -6.82 5.18 9.92
CA HIS A 258 -7.73 5.25 8.78
C HIS A 258 -8.33 6.64 8.65
N LEU A 259 -8.54 7.07 7.41
CA LEU A 259 -9.18 8.34 7.10
C LEU A 259 -10.64 8.36 7.59
N GLY A 260 -11.03 9.45 8.22
CA GLY A 260 -12.42 9.79 8.51
C GLY A 260 -13.12 10.39 7.29
N TRP A 261 -14.34 10.86 7.48
CA TRP A 261 -15.12 11.42 6.37
C TRP A 261 -14.47 12.63 5.72
N LEU A 262 -13.89 13.55 6.52
CA LEU A 262 -13.19 14.71 5.95
C LEU A 262 -11.86 14.31 5.30
N GLY A 263 -11.17 13.31 5.85
CA GLY A 263 -9.98 12.74 5.21
C GLY A 263 -10.30 12.07 3.87
N TRP A 264 -11.41 11.34 3.77
CA TRP A 264 -11.87 10.77 2.49
C TRP A 264 -12.30 11.84 1.49
N LEU A 265 -12.89 12.95 1.97
CA LEU A 265 -13.22 14.07 1.09
C LEU A 265 -11.97 14.78 0.56
N ALA A 266 -10.94 14.93 1.39
CA ALA A 266 -9.64 15.45 0.95
C ALA A 266 -8.95 14.50 -0.05
N PHE A 267 -9.02 13.20 0.20
CA PHE A 267 -8.57 12.16 -0.75
C PHE A 267 -9.27 12.30 -2.09
N ASP A 268 -10.61 12.41 -2.09
CA ASP A 268 -11.40 12.54 -3.32
C ASP A 268 -11.04 13.81 -4.09
N LYS A 269 -10.91 14.95 -3.40
CA LYS A 269 -10.45 16.22 -4.00
C LYS A 269 -9.09 16.11 -4.71
N ALA A 270 -8.20 15.23 -4.23
CA ALA A 270 -6.89 15.00 -4.85
C ALA A 270 -6.94 13.99 -6.00
N VAL A 271 -7.78 12.97 -5.88
CA VAL A 271 -7.83 11.82 -6.79
C VAL A 271 -8.76 12.07 -8.00
N ASP A 272 -9.90 12.74 -7.80
CA ASP A 272 -10.86 12.99 -8.88
C ASP A 272 -10.25 13.75 -10.08
N PRO A 273 -9.53 14.87 -9.92
CA PRO A 273 -8.90 15.56 -11.04
C PRO A 273 -7.88 14.68 -11.79
N PHE A 274 -7.16 13.81 -11.05
CA PHE A 274 -6.20 12.89 -11.63
C PHE A 274 -6.89 11.82 -12.48
N LEU A 275 -7.96 11.21 -11.99
CA LEU A 275 -8.69 10.17 -12.72
C LEU A 275 -9.53 10.72 -13.86
N SER A 276 -10.11 11.91 -13.68
CA SER A 276 -10.97 12.55 -14.69
C SER A 276 -10.18 13.11 -15.89
N ASN A 277 -8.87 13.35 -15.72
CA ASN A 277 -7.99 13.85 -16.77
C ASN A 277 -6.83 12.88 -17.04
N PRO A 278 -7.09 11.74 -17.69
CA PRO A 278 -6.07 10.74 -17.90
C PRO A 278 -4.92 11.27 -18.77
N THR A 279 -3.71 11.09 -18.27
CA THR A 279 -2.46 11.41 -18.98
C THR A 279 -1.59 10.16 -19.10
N PRO A 280 -0.80 10.05 -20.17
CA PRO A 280 0.18 8.98 -20.29
C PRO A 280 1.16 8.97 -19.09
N ALA A 281 1.71 7.80 -18.78
CA ALA A 281 2.78 7.71 -17.80
C ALA A 281 3.99 8.55 -18.25
N PRO A 282 4.63 9.27 -17.32
CA PRO A 282 5.90 9.94 -17.61
C PRO A 282 7.01 8.91 -17.83
N THR A 283 8.18 9.38 -18.28
CA THR A 283 9.37 8.54 -18.30
C THR A 283 9.92 8.40 -16.91
N TYR A 284 10.09 7.16 -16.44
CA TYR A 284 10.66 6.84 -15.14
C TYR A 284 12.16 6.52 -15.27
N HIS A 285 12.95 6.94 -14.31
CA HIS A 285 14.40 6.71 -14.24
C HIS A 285 14.72 5.85 -13.01
N LEU A 286 14.48 4.54 -13.13
CA LEU A 286 14.62 3.61 -12.02
C LEU A 286 16.07 3.53 -11.52
N ASN A 287 16.23 3.50 -10.20
CA ASN A 287 17.51 3.37 -9.54
C ASN A 287 17.58 2.03 -8.79
N GLU A 288 18.39 1.11 -9.30
CA GLU A 288 18.53 -0.24 -8.75
C GLU A 288 19.14 -0.27 -7.35
N ARG A 289 19.80 0.81 -6.90
CA ARG A 289 20.33 0.92 -5.53
C ARG A 289 19.22 0.85 -4.48
N PHE A 290 17.98 1.18 -4.83
CA PHE A 290 16.83 1.02 -3.94
C PHE A 290 16.48 -0.44 -3.65
N PHE A 291 17.08 -1.43 -4.32
CA PHE A 291 17.04 -2.84 -3.93
C PHE A 291 18.12 -3.22 -2.90
N SER A 292 19.03 -2.32 -2.54
CA SER A 292 20.14 -2.63 -1.63
C SER A 292 19.68 -2.71 -0.17
N LYS A 293 20.40 -3.52 0.60
CA LYS A 293 20.26 -3.56 2.07
C LYS A 293 20.59 -2.20 2.68
N ASP A 294 21.53 -1.46 2.08
CA ASP A 294 21.94 -0.15 2.56
C ASP A 294 20.76 0.83 2.53
N TRP A 295 19.99 0.85 1.43
CA TRP A 295 18.76 1.65 1.38
C TRP A 295 17.72 1.20 2.40
N ALA A 296 17.45 -0.10 2.51
CA ALA A 296 16.48 -0.62 3.47
C ALA A 296 16.79 -0.21 4.91
N THR A 297 18.08 -0.09 5.26
CA THR A 297 18.56 0.21 6.62
C THR A 297 19.01 1.66 6.80
N TYR A 298 18.96 2.49 5.76
CA TYR A 298 19.36 3.88 5.82
C TYR A 298 18.40 4.73 6.65
N ASP A 299 18.93 5.48 7.61
CA ASP A 299 18.20 6.38 8.49
C ASP A 299 18.82 7.78 8.59
N GLY A 300 19.76 8.09 7.68
CA GLY A 300 20.38 9.41 7.54
C GLY A 300 19.56 10.39 6.67
N ASP A 301 20.16 11.52 6.33
CA ASP A 301 19.57 12.44 5.34
C ASP A 301 19.53 11.77 3.97
N VAL A 302 18.35 11.60 3.44
CA VAL A 302 18.11 10.91 2.15
C VAL A 302 18.82 11.56 0.97
N LYS A 303 19.15 12.85 1.06
CA LYS A 303 19.92 13.57 0.03
C LYS A 303 21.38 13.16 -0.02
N GLU A 304 21.88 12.59 1.07
CA GLU A 304 23.25 12.08 1.17
C GLU A 304 23.40 10.62 0.76
N PHE A 305 22.29 9.93 0.47
CA PHE A 305 22.31 8.55 0.00
C PHE A 305 22.85 8.50 -1.44
N GLN A 306 24.09 8.02 -1.57
CA GLN A 306 24.82 7.92 -2.84
C GLN A 306 24.80 6.51 -3.41
#